data_6f16cfdede868e92aaaa40a35704edd3
#
_entry.id   6f16cfdede868e92aaaa40a35704edd3
#
_cell.length_a   1.000
_cell.length_b   1.000
_cell.length_c   1.000
_cell.angle_alpha   90.00
_cell.angle_beta   90.00
_cell.angle_gamma   90.00
#
_symmetry.space_group_name_H-M   'P 1'
#
loop_
_entity.id
_entity.type
_entity.pdbx_description
1 polymer ?
#
loop_
_entity_poly.entity_id
_entity_poly.type
_entity_poly.pdbx_seq_one_letter_code
_entity_poly.pdbx_strand_id
1 'polypeptide(L)'
;MNESKQGENMNRLLKLMLGFLIVFSFATNSYSRDQIKIVGSSTVYPYATVVAEKFGKGGKFKTPVIESTGTGGGMKLFCAGVGANHPDITNASRAIKPKEKALCEKNGVTDIIEIVVGNDGISFAHSVNSPDADFTKEQLWRALAAKVDVDGKLVENPYKKWSDIDTSLPNKKIEILVAPPTSGTRDAWNSLVMAKGCTKTAKSIYEADGKKAKKECVKIREDGYAVEAGENDTLIV
;
A
#
# COMPACT_ATOMS: atom_id res chain seq x y z
N MET A 1 47.63 -48.40 40.77
CA MET A 1 47.80 -46.92 40.58
C MET A 1 47.62 -46.48 39.11
N ASN A 2 47.18 -47.34 38.21
CA ASN A 2 47.01 -47.04 36.76
C ASN A 2 45.52 -46.93 36.31
N GLU A 3 44.59 -47.48 37.02
CA GLU A 3 43.15 -47.44 36.62
C GLU A 3 42.46 -46.10 36.89
N SER A 4 42.90 -45.36 37.91
CA SER A 4 42.28 -44.05 38.22
C SER A 4 42.59 -42.97 37.20
N LYS A 5 43.76 -43.00 36.57
CA LYS A 5 44.17 -42.05 35.53
C LYS A 5 43.48 -42.30 34.19
N GLN A 6 43.11 -43.56 33.90
CA GLN A 6 42.45 -43.93 32.67
C GLN A 6 40.97 -43.49 32.66
N GLY A 7 40.27 -43.57 33.82
CA GLY A 7 38.90 -43.08 33.98
C GLY A 7 38.81 -41.56 33.92
N GLU A 8 39.78 -40.85 34.43
CA GLU A 8 39.80 -39.36 34.41
C GLU A 8 40.02 -38.80 32.99
N ASN A 9 40.89 -39.46 32.21
CA ASN A 9 41.14 -39.08 30.82
C ASN A 9 39.92 -39.40 29.92
N MET A 10 39.24 -40.50 30.17
CA MET A 10 38.04 -40.88 29.42
C MET A 10 36.89 -39.92 29.69
N ASN A 11 36.72 -39.45 30.95
CA ASN A 11 35.74 -38.43 31.27
C ASN A 11 36.08 -37.04 30.69
N ARG A 12 37.37 -36.70 30.59
CA ARG A 12 37.79 -35.46 29.90
C ARG A 12 37.54 -35.51 28.40
N LEU A 13 37.86 -36.64 27.75
CA LEU A 13 37.55 -36.84 26.30
C LEU A 13 36.06 -36.79 26.02
N LEU A 14 35.22 -37.42 26.86
CA LEU A 14 33.79 -37.44 26.73
C LEU A 14 33.18 -36.00 26.89
N LYS A 15 33.67 -35.22 27.84
CA LYS A 15 33.27 -33.83 28.03
C LYS A 15 33.71 -32.95 26.88
N LEU A 16 34.88 -33.17 26.28
CA LEU A 16 35.32 -32.44 25.08
C LEU A 16 34.53 -32.82 23.85
N MET A 17 34.19 -34.10 23.66
CA MET A 17 33.32 -34.55 22.55
C MET A 17 31.89 -33.99 22.70
N LEU A 18 31.32 -33.99 23.92
CA LEU A 18 30.00 -33.44 24.17
C LEU A 18 29.96 -31.92 23.93
N GLY A 19 31.02 -31.20 24.31
CA GLY A 19 31.20 -29.78 24.03
C GLY A 19 31.28 -29.46 22.52
N PHE A 20 31.98 -30.30 21.76
CA PHE A 20 32.13 -30.16 20.31
C PHE A 20 30.80 -30.44 19.57
N LEU A 21 30.00 -31.42 20.06
CA LEU A 21 28.67 -31.73 19.50
C LEU A 21 27.67 -30.59 19.72
N ILE A 22 27.74 -29.90 20.86
CA ILE A 22 26.85 -28.75 21.16
C ILE A 22 27.19 -27.55 20.29
N VAL A 23 28.45 -27.29 19.99
CA VAL A 23 28.88 -26.16 19.12
C VAL A 23 28.46 -26.43 17.66
N PHE A 24 28.44 -27.68 17.20
CA PHE A 24 28.04 -28.01 15.83
C PHE A 24 26.51 -27.93 15.60
N SER A 25 25.70 -27.98 16.68
CA SER A 25 24.24 -27.91 16.60
C SER A 25 23.71 -26.48 16.36
N PHE A 26 24.57 -25.46 16.48
CA PHE A 26 24.22 -24.04 16.22
C PHE A 26 24.66 -23.55 14.84
N ALA A 27 25.08 -24.43 13.93
CA ALA A 27 25.17 -24.07 12.52
C ALA A 27 23.76 -23.87 11.98
N THR A 28 23.17 -22.71 12.27
CA THR A 28 21.92 -22.25 11.63
C THR A 28 22.19 -22.20 10.15
N ASN A 29 21.54 -23.11 9.40
CA ASN A 29 21.48 -22.99 7.96
C ASN A 29 20.89 -21.63 7.63
N SER A 30 21.72 -20.64 7.35
CA SER A 30 21.30 -19.39 6.78
C SER A 30 20.81 -19.71 5.36
N TYR A 31 19.51 -19.99 5.22
CA TYR A 31 18.88 -20.11 3.91
C TYR A 31 18.88 -18.72 3.28
N SER A 32 19.93 -18.45 2.51
CA SER A 32 19.95 -17.28 1.63
C SER A 32 18.99 -17.56 0.48
N ARG A 33 17.97 -16.70 0.32
CA ARG A 33 17.13 -16.73 -0.87
C ARG A 33 17.96 -16.21 -2.05
N ASP A 34 17.97 -16.94 -3.15
CA ASP A 34 18.70 -16.61 -4.38
C ASP A 34 17.87 -15.81 -5.39
N GLN A 35 16.65 -15.45 -5.04
CA GLN A 35 15.71 -14.74 -5.89
C GLN A 35 15.09 -13.55 -5.13
N ILE A 36 15.19 -12.36 -5.72
CA ILE A 36 14.62 -11.12 -5.15
C ILE A 36 13.09 -11.20 -5.21
N LYS A 37 12.45 -10.89 -4.08
CA LYS A 37 10.99 -10.77 -3.98
C LYS A 37 10.60 -9.30 -3.83
N ILE A 38 9.73 -8.83 -4.74
CA ILE A 38 9.24 -7.45 -4.82
C ILE A 38 7.73 -7.47 -4.68
N VAL A 39 7.17 -6.59 -3.85
CA VAL A 39 5.73 -6.44 -3.65
C VAL A 39 5.34 -4.96 -3.77
N GLY A 40 4.07 -4.65 -3.93
CA GLY A 40 3.61 -3.27 -3.75
C GLY A 40 2.77 -2.70 -4.88
N SER A 41 3.05 -1.47 -5.25
CA SER A 41 2.23 -0.62 -6.12
C SER A 41 1.87 -1.25 -7.46
N SER A 42 0.57 -1.27 -7.77
CA SER A 42 0.04 -1.62 -9.09
C SER A 42 0.50 -0.66 -10.18
N THR A 43 0.62 0.63 -9.86
CA THR A 43 1.13 1.67 -10.79
C THR A 43 2.57 1.39 -11.23
N VAL A 44 3.42 0.94 -10.30
CA VAL A 44 4.84 0.66 -10.57
C VAL A 44 5.05 -0.74 -11.15
N TYR A 45 4.10 -1.66 -10.92
CA TYR A 45 4.20 -3.06 -11.29
C TYR A 45 4.61 -3.32 -12.75
N PRO A 46 3.98 -2.71 -13.78
CA PRO A 46 4.35 -2.97 -15.17
C PRO A 46 5.77 -2.54 -15.51
N TYR A 47 6.24 -1.43 -14.96
CA TYR A 47 7.62 -0.95 -15.16
C TYR A 47 8.63 -1.83 -14.44
N ALA A 48 8.35 -2.21 -13.22
CA ALA A 48 9.19 -3.10 -12.43
C ALA A 48 9.31 -4.48 -13.07
N THR A 49 8.24 -4.99 -13.68
CA THR A 49 8.25 -6.28 -14.41
C THR A 49 9.23 -6.25 -15.57
N VAL A 50 9.21 -5.20 -16.40
CA VAL A 50 10.15 -5.04 -17.50
C VAL A 50 11.61 -4.98 -17.02
N VAL A 51 11.86 -4.27 -15.92
CA VAL A 51 13.19 -4.18 -15.31
C VAL A 51 13.64 -5.55 -14.78
N ALA A 52 12.77 -6.27 -14.08
CA ALA A 52 13.07 -7.59 -13.54
C ALA A 52 13.38 -8.62 -14.65
N GLU A 53 12.61 -8.62 -15.73
CA GLU A 53 12.88 -9.48 -16.89
C GLU A 53 14.25 -9.17 -17.52
N LYS A 54 14.56 -7.89 -17.71
CA LYS A 54 15.88 -7.48 -18.25
C LYS A 54 17.02 -7.89 -17.32
N PHE A 55 16.83 -7.76 -16.00
CA PHE A 55 17.80 -8.16 -15.01
C PHE A 55 18.06 -9.67 -15.05
N GLY A 56 17.02 -10.49 -15.15
CA GLY A 56 17.12 -11.95 -15.23
C GLY A 56 17.72 -12.43 -16.56
N LYS A 57 17.44 -11.75 -17.69
CA LYS A 57 17.99 -12.10 -19.01
C LYS A 57 19.52 -11.99 -19.08
N GLY A 58 20.14 -11.24 -18.17
CA GLY A 58 21.61 -11.17 -18.05
C GLY A 58 22.26 -12.47 -17.58
N GLY A 59 21.49 -13.48 -17.17
CA GLY A 59 21.92 -14.85 -16.84
C GLY A 59 22.75 -14.99 -15.55
N LYS A 60 23.14 -13.88 -14.93
CA LYS A 60 23.93 -13.87 -13.68
C LYS A 60 23.07 -14.10 -12.44
N PHE A 61 21.81 -13.66 -12.47
CA PHE A 61 20.87 -13.73 -11.35
C PHE A 61 19.50 -14.23 -11.81
N LYS A 62 18.72 -14.85 -10.93
CA LYS A 62 17.33 -15.22 -11.21
C LYS A 62 16.48 -13.98 -11.42
N THR A 63 15.50 -14.07 -12.32
CA THR A 63 14.50 -13.02 -12.51
C THR A 63 13.76 -12.75 -11.21
N PRO A 64 13.72 -11.49 -10.71
CA PRO A 64 12.93 -11.16 -9.53
C PRO A 64 11.46 -11.53 -9.67
N VAL A 65 10.83 -11.97 -8.58
CA VAL A 65 9.38 -12.18 -8.51
C VAL A 65 8.72 -10.90 -8.06
N ILE A 66 7.69 -10.45 -8.80
CA ILE A 66 6.97 -9.22 -8.48
C ILE A 66 5.49 -9.53 -8.27
N GLU A 67 4.93 -9.06 -7.15
CA GLU A 67 3.51 -9.18 -6.81
C GLU A 67 2.87 -7.80 -6.69
N SER A 68 1.77 -7.57 -7.39
CA SER A 68 0.96 -6.35 -7.28
C SER A 68 0.00 -6.48 -6.08
N THR A 69 0.36 -5.85 -4.95
CA THR A 69 -0.41 -5.89 -3.70
C THR A 69 -0.96 -4.52 -3.30
N GLY A 70 -0.79 -3.52 -4.18
CA GLY A 70 -0.99 -2.10 -3.85
C GLY A 70 0.08 -1.56 -2.90
N THR A 71 0.29 -0.24 -2.91
CA THR A 71 1.34 0.40 -2.07
C THR A 71 1.16 0.09 -0.59
N GLY A 72 -0.07 0.18 -0.07
CA GLY A 72 -0.34 -0.07 1.35
C GLY A 72 -0.17 -1.55 1.74
N GLY A 73 -0.55 -2.48 0.87
CA GLY A 73 -0.34 -3.92 1.05
C GLY A 73 1.15 -4.27 1.05
N GLY A 74 1.89 -3.76 0.05
CA GLY A 74 3.33 -3.93 -0.06
C GLY A 74 4.09 -3.42 1.15
N MET A 75 3.77 -2.22 1.64
CA MET A 75 4.38 -1.65 2.85
C MET A 75 4.14 -2.53 4.09
N LYS A 76 2.95 -3.12 4.25
CA LYS A 76 2.68 -4.04 5.36
C LYS A 76 3.54 -5.31 5.28
N LEU A 77 3.65 -5.90 4.09
CA LEU A 77 4.45 -7.10 3.87
C LEU A 77 5.94 -6.83 4.07
N PHE A 78 6.44 -5.72 3.53
CA PHE A 78 7.82 -5.29 3.66
C PHE A 78 8.19 -4.98 5.12
N CYS A 79 7.33 -4.25 5.83
CA CYS A 79 7.53 -3.91 7.24
C CYS A 79 7.18 -5.05 8.22
N ALA A 80 6.82 -6.25 7.74
CA ALA A 80 6.49 -7.37 8.63
C ALA A 80 7.73 -8.04 9.25
N GLY A 81 8.92 -7.84 8.67
CA GLY A 81 10.18 -8.38 9.20
C GLY A 81 11.28 -8.45 8.16
N VAL A 82 12.41 -9.05 8.54
CA VAL A 82 13.57 -9.30 7.70
C VAL A 82 13.77 -10.79 7.44
N GLY A 83 14.51 -11.14 6.40
CA GLY A 83 14.88 -12.52 6.07
C GLY A 83 14.07 -13.15 4.94
N ALA A 84 14.31 -14.43 4.66
CA ALA A 84 13.85 -15.12 3.45
C ALA A 84 12.32 -15.19 3.28
N ASN A 85 11.54 -15.05 4.35
CA ASN A 85 10.08 -15.08 4.32
C ASN A 85 9.44 -13.71 4.02
N HIS A 86 10.22 -12.64 3.98
CA HIS A 86 9.76 -11.28 3.75
C HIS A 86 10.24 -10.74 2.40
N PRO A 87 9.54 -9.75 1.79
CA PRO A 87 10.01 -9.12 0.56
C PRO A 87 11.32 -8.34 0.78
N ASP A 88 12.15 -8.30 -0.24
CA ASP A 88 13.38 -7.51 -0.25
C ASP A 88 13.12 -6.05 -0.61
N ILE A 89 12.12 -5.83 -1.49
CA ILE A 89 11.77 -4.51 -2.02
C ILE A 89 10.26 -4.35 -1.97
N THR A 90 9.81 -3.14 -1.68
CA THR A 90 8.43 -2.73 -1.92
C THR A 90 8.36 -1.57 -2.90
N ASN A 91 7.59 -1.75 -3.95
CA ASN A 91 7.24 -0.68 -4.88
C ASN A 91 6.17 0.21 -4.27
N ALA A 92 6.28 1.51 -4.46
CA ALA A 92 5.33 2.47 -3.92
C ALA A 92 5.07 3.60 -4.91
N SER A 93 3.82 4.06 -4.99
CA SER A 93 3.40 5.25 -5.74
C SER A 93 3.37 6.52 -4.87
N ARG A 94 3.90 6.45 -3.66
CA ARG A 94 4.05 7.54 -2.70
C ARG A 94 5.15 7.23 -1.70
N ALA A 95 5.65 8.24 -1.02
CA ALA A 95 6.59 8.06 0.09
C ALA A 95 5.98 7.21 1.23
N ILE A 96 6.85 6.56 2.00
CA ILE A 96 6.46 5.81 3.20
C ILE A 96 5.83 6.75 4.24
N LYS A 97 4.71 6.34 4.84
CA LYS A 97 4.03 7.11 5.88
C LYS A 97 4.70 6.89 7.26
N PRO A 98 4.65 7.88 8.19
CA PRO A 98 5.24 7.72 9.54
C PRO A 98 4.78 6.47 10.28
N LYS A 99 3.51 6.05 10.14
CA LYS A 99 3.00 4.82 10.75
C LYS A 99 3.59 3.55 10.14
N GLU A 100 3.86 3.57 8.83
CA GLU A 100 4.49 2.44 8.13
C GLU A 100 5.94 2.33 8.55
N LYS A 101 6.65 3.46 8.64
CA LYS A 101 8.03 3.51 9.16
C LYS A 101 8.11 2.97 10.59
N ALA A 102 7.21 3.40 11.49
CA ALA A 102 7.15 2.88 12.86
C ALA A 102 6.85 1.37 12.91
N LEU A 103 6.04 0.84 11.99
CA LEU A 103 5.80 -0.60 11.86
C LEU A 103 7.07 -1.34 11.43
N CYS A 104 7.79 -0.81 10.44
CA CYS A 104 9.07 -1.34 10.01
C CYS A 104 10.06 -1.42 11.17
N GLU A 105 10.28 -0.31 11.87
CA GLU A 105 11.19 -0.21 13.02
C GLU A 105 10.83 -1.22 14.13
N LYS A 106 9.52 -1.34 14.45
CA LYS A 106 9.02 -2.31 15.44
C LYS A 106 9.38 -3.75 15.09
N ASN A 107 9.43 -4.08 13.80
CA ASN A 107 9.68 -5.42 13.30
C ASN A 107 11.13 -5.63 12.83
N GLY A 108 12.06 -4.74 13.20
CA GLY A 108 13.49 -4.85 12.91
C GLY A 108 13.91 -4.45 11.50
N VAL A 109 13.01 -3.86 10.70
CA VAL A 109 13.32 -3.28 9.39
C VAL A 109 13.74 -1.82 9.62
N THR A 110 15.00 -1.58 9.89
CA THR A 110 15.51 -0.28 10.35
C THR A 110 16.28 0.50 9.28
N ASP A 111 16.94 -0.21 8.36
CA ASP A 111 17.74 0.40 7.28
C ASP A 111 16.92 0.38 5.97
N ILE A 112 16.11 1.43 5.78
CA ILE A 112 15.22 1.57 4.63
C ILE A 112 15.81 2.60 3.67
N ILE A 113 16.12 2.15 2.44
CA ILE A 113 16.58 3.01 1.36
C ILE A 113 15.39 3.32 0.44
N GLU A 114 15.05 4.60 0.28
CA GLU A 114 14.04 5.07 -0.65
C GLU A 114 14.72 5.60 -1.93
N ILE A 115 14.31 5.03 -3.07
CA ILE A 115 14.81 5.43 -4.38
C ILE A 115 13.63 5.96 -5.19
N VAL A 116 13.66 7.24 -5.57
CA VAL A 116 12.68 7.85 -6.45
C VAL A 116 13.05 7.53 -7.89
N VAL A 117 12.19 6.77 -8.57
CA VAL A 117 12.42 6.30 -9.95
C VAL A 117 11.67 7.13 -11.00
N GLY A 118 10.68 7.93 -10.59
CA GLY A 118 9.88 8.78 -11.47
C GLY A 118 8.78 9.50 -10.73
N ASN A 119 8.04 10.34 -11.46
CA ASN A 119 6.83 10.99 -10.99
C ASN A 119 5.64 10.48 -11.81
N ASP A 120 4.52 10.29 -11.12
CA ASP A 120 3.25 9.90 -11.73
C ASP A 120 2.17 10.93 -11.40
N GLY A 121 1.15 11.03 -12.25
CA GLY A 121 0.04 11.96 -12.10
C GLY A 121 -1.29 11.22 -12.05
N ILE A 122 -2.24 11.77 -11.26
CA ILE A 122 -3.62 11.30 -11.26
C ILE A 122 -4.46 12.25 -12.10
N SER A 123 -5.20 11.70 -13.04
CA SER A 123 -6.20 12.41 -13.82
C SER A 123 -7.61 11.91 -13.51
N PHE A 124 -8.57 12.78 -13.67
CA PHE A 124 -9.98 12.45 -13.74
C PHE A 124 -10.36 12.49 -15.21
N ALA A 125 -10.70 11.34 -15.77
CA ALA A 125 -11.01 11.19 -17.18
C ALA A 125 -12.48 10.83 -17.38
N HIS A 126 -13.05 11.22 -18.53
CA HIS A 126 -14.40 10.84 -18.94
C HIS A 126 -14.38 10.38 -20.41
N SER A 127 -15.46 9.71 -20.82
CA SER A 127 -15.63 9.31 -22.22
C SER A 127 -15.64 10.53 -23.13
N VAL A 128 -15.00 10.43 -24.30
CA VAL A 128 -15.03 11.46 -25.36
C VAL A 128 -16.44 11.81 -25.84
N ASN A 129 -17.42 10.93 -25.60
CA ASN A 129 -18.82 11.13 -25.93
C ASN A 129 -19.61 11.82 -24.79
N SER A 130 -18.98 12.09 -23.66
CA SER A 130 -19.61 12.81 -22.56
C SER A 130 -19.40 14.32 -22.75
N PRO A 131 -20.33 15.17 -22.28
CA PRO A 131 -20.10 16.61 -22.25
C PRO A 131 -18.86 16.95 -21.44
N ASP A 132 -18.07 17.88 -21.94
CA ASP A 132 -16.95 18.45 -21.18
C ASP A 132 -17.48 19.20 -19.96
N ALA A 133 -16.77 19.05 -18.85
CA ALA A 133 -17.04 19.78 -17.62
C ALA A 133 -15.75 19.96 -16.81
N ASP A 134 -15.60 21.18 -16.28
CA ASP A 134 -14.55 21.48 -15.32
C ASP A 134 -15.08 21.22 -13.90
N PHE A 135 -14.38 20.39 -13.16
CA PHE A 135 -14.77 20.00 -11.81
C PHE A 135 -13.86 20.64 -10.76
N THR A 136 -14.46 21.27 -9.78
CA THR A 136 -13.74 21.62 -8.54
C THR A 136 -13.54 20.38 -7.65
N LYS A 137 -12.56 20.43 -6.77
CA LYS A 137 -12.36 19.34 -5.79
C LYS A 137 -13.53 19.16 -4.84
N GLU A 138 -14.27 20.23 -4.55
CA GLU A 138 -15.49 20.17 -3.74
C GLU A 138 -16.60 19.43 -4.48
N GLN A 139 -16.83 19.74 -5.74
CA GLN A 139 -17.84 19.05 -6.56
C GLN A 139 -17.52 17.56 -6.70
N LEU A 140 -16.25 17.20 -6.92
CA LEU A 140 -15.80 15.80 -6.95
C LEU A 140 -15.98 15.13 -5.58
N TRP A 141 -15.70 15.83 -4.48
CA TRP A 141 -15.94 15.32 -3.14
C TRP A 141 -17.44 15.11 -2.90
N ARG A 142 -18.30 16.09 -3.25
CA ARG A 142 -19.76 15.96 -3.13
C ARG A 142 -20.32 14.80 -3.96
N ALA A 143 -19.72 14.50 -5.11
CA ALA A 143 -20.12 13.36 -5.94
C ALA A 143 -19.76 12.01 -5.29
N LEU A 144 -18.64 11.94 -4.58
CA LEU A 144 -18.03 10.67 -4.13
C LEU A 144 -18.16 10.39 -2.64
N ALA A 145 -18.31 11.42 -1.80
CA ALA A 145 -18.32 11.22 -0.35
C ALA A 145 -19.53 10.39 0.11
N ALA A 146 -19.33 9.53 1.09
CA ALA A 146 -20.41 8.76 1.71
C ALA A 146 -21.45 9.67 2.37
N LYS A 147 -20.98 10.74 3.04
CA LYS A 147 -21.82 11.77 3.65
C LYS A 147 -21.37 13.15 3.20
N VAL A 148 -22.34 14.01 2.98
CA VAL A 148 -22.14 15.40 2.60
C VAL A 148 -22.92 16.34 3.51
N ASP A 149 -22.48 17.59 3.60
CA ASP A 149 -23.23 18.63 4.29
C ASP A 149 -24.31 19.22 3.39
N VAL A 150 -25.55 19.18 3.88
CA VAL A 150 -26.71 19.84 3.28
C VAL A 150 -27.38 20.61 4.40
N ASP A 151 -27.63 21.89 4.18
CA ASP A 151 -28.26 22.82 5.16
C ASP A 151 -27.65 22.73 6.57
N GLY A 152 -26.32 22.63 6.64
CA GLY A 152 -25.59 22.58 7.90
C GLY A 152 -25.65 21.26 8.65
N LYS A 153 -26.13 20.19 8.02
CA LYS A 153 -26.20 18.83 8.59
C LYS A 153 -25.50 17.82 7.70
N LEU A 154 -24.82 16.83 8.30
CA LEU A 154 -24.30 15.68 7.56
C LEU A 154 -25.43 14.68 7.29
N VAL A 155 -25.65 14.41 6.01
CA VAL A 155 -26.62 13.42 5.52
C VAL A 155 -25.91 12.38 4.63
N GLU A 156 -26.52 11.21 4.47
CA GLU A 156 -26.10 10.28 3.41
C GLU A 156 -26.16 11.01 2.07
N ASN A 157 -25.22 10.72 1.17
CA ASN A 157 -25.08 11.47 -0.06
C ASN A 157 -26.36 11.42 -0.94
N PRO A 158 -27.08 12.52 -1.11
CA PRO A 158 -28.34 12.55 -1.85
C PRO A 158 -28.15 12.75 -3.36
N TYR A 159 -26.97 13.18 -3.80
CA TYR A 159 -26.72 13.58 -5.18
C TYR A 159 -26.70 12.35 -6.10
N LYS A 160 -27.52 12.39 -7.15
CA LYS A 160 -27.66 11.32 -8.15
C LYS A 160 -27.12 11.74 -9.51
N LYS A 161 -27.19 13.02 -9.79
CA LYS A 161 -26.71 13.65 -11.03
C LYS A 161 -25.69 14.71 -10.71
N TRP A 162 -24.82 15.01 -11.67
CA TRP A 162 -23.85 16.09 -11.52
C TRP A 162 -24.54 17.45 -11.34
N SER A 163 -25.66 17.69 -12.05
CA SER A 163 -26.47 18.90 -11.89
C SER A 163 -27.16 19.04 -10.53
N ASP A 164 -27.26 17.97 -9.74
CA ASP A 164 -27.79 18.05 -8.36
C ASP A 164 -26.76 18.71 -7.41
N ILE A 165 -25.47 18.63 -7.76
CA ILE A 165 -24.38 19.25 -7.01
C ILE A 165 -24.25 20.73 -7.37
N ASP A 166 -24.30 21.02 -8.67
CA ASP A 166 -24.19 22.37 -9.22
C ASP A 166 -24.92 22.42 -10.57
N THR A 167 -25.81 23.40 -10.76
CA THR A 167 -26.62 23.50 -11.99
C THR A 167 -25.80 23.82 -13.24
N SER A 168 -24.55 24.27 -13.09
CA SER A 168 -23.61 24.46 -14.20
C SER A 168 -23.03 23.16 -14.73
N LEU A 169 -23.14 22.06 -13.97
CA LEU A 169 -22.63 20.73 -14.35
C LEU A 169 -23.66 19.99 -15.23
N PRO A 170 -23.21 19.02 -16.02
CA PRO A 170 -24.08 18.26 -16.91
C PRO A 170 -25.24 17.57 -16.18
N ASN A 171 -26.45 17.60 -16.77
CA ASN A 171 -27.59 16.82 -16.26
C ASN A 171 -27.42 15.31 -16.61
N LYS A 172 -26.40 14.70 -16.07
CA LYS A 172 -26.05 13.29 -16.25
C LYS A 172 -25.95 12.59 -14.90
N LYS A 173 -26.30 11.33 -14.87
CA LYS A 173 -26.11 10.46 -13.69
C LYS A 173 -24.65 10.44 -13.27
N ILE A 174 -24.40 10.47 -11.97
CA ILE A 174 -23.07 10.26 -11.42
C ILE A 174 -22.75 8.78 -11.54
N GLU A 175 -21.72 8.44 -12.29
CA GLU A 175 -21.18 7.08 -12.43
C GLU A 175 -19.66 7.22 -12.45
N ILE A 176 -19.01 6.82 -11.36
CA ILE A 176 -17.57 7.02 -11.19
C ILE A 176 -16.92 5.68 -10.90
N LEU A 177 -15.91 5.33 -11.69
CA LEU A 177 -15.03 4.21 -11.42
C LEU A 177 -13.88 4.70 -10.51
N VAL A 178 -13.65 3.99 -9.43
CA VAL A 178 -12.63 4.34 -8.43
C VAL A 178 -11.70 3.16 -8.19
N ALA A 179 -10.43 3.45 -7.93
CA ALA A 179 -9.47 2.44 -7.54
C ALA A 179 -9.83 1.85 -6.15
N PRO A 180 -9.51 0.58 -5.85
CA PRO A 180 -9.84 -0.06 -4.58
C PRO A 180 -9.05 0.54 -3.40
N PRO A 181 -9.49 0.31 -2.15
CA PRO A 181 -8.86 0.89 -0.96
C PRO A 181 -7.39 0.53 -0.75
N THR A 182 -6.92 -0.56 -1.37
CA THR A 182 -5.53 -1.02 -1.32
C THR A 182 -4.62 -0.27 -2.28
N SER A 183 -5.19 0.42 -3.28
CA SER A 183 -4.47 1.12 -4.33
C SER A 183 -3.72 2.36 -3.83
N GLY A 184 -2.51 2.57 -4.35
CA GLY A 184 -1.79 3.82 -4.20
C GLY A 184 -2.49 4.99 -4.88
N THR A 185 -3.15 4.74 -6.02
CA THR A 185 -4.00 5.71 -6.73
C THR A 185 -5.16 6.17 -5.86
N ARG A 186 -5.83 5.25 -5.12
CA ARG A 186 -6.88 5.61 -4.14
C ARG A 186 -6.31 6.46 -3.01
N ASP A 187 -5.13 6.13 -2.47
CA ASP A 187 -4.46 6.92 -1.43
C ASP A 187 -4.16 8.35 -1.90
N ALA A 188 -3.67 8.49 -3.12
CA ALA A 188 -3.38 9.79 -3.71
C ALA A 188 -4.69 10.58 -4.00
N TRP A 189 -5.71 9.95 -4.57
CA TRP A 189 -7.04 10.55 -4.74
C TRP A 189 -7.61 11.06 -3.42
N ASN A 190 -7.58 10.22 -2.38
CA ASN A 190 -8.06 10.58 -1.06
C ASN A 190 -7.34 11.82 -0.48
N SER A 191 -6.03 11.94 -0.70
CA SER A 191 -5.25 13.05 -0.17
C SER A 191 -5.33 14.34 -1.01
N LEU A 192 -5.36 14.20 -2.33
CA LEU A 192 -5.30 15.33 -3.27
C LEU A 192 -6.66 15.91 -3.64
N VAL A 193 -7.70 15.06 -3.63
CA VAL A 193 -9.07 15.45 -4.01
C VAL A 193 -10.01 15.38 -2.82
N MET A 194 -10.27 14.20 -2.25
CA MET A 194 -11.29 14.00 -1.23
C MET A 194 -11.06 14.84 0.03
N ALA A 195 -9.86 14.76 0.62
CA ALA A 195 -9.53 15.52 1.83
C ALA A 195 -9.50 17.03 1.61
N LYS A 196 -9.13 17.47 0.40
CA LYS A 196 -9.10 18.90 0.05
C LYS A 196 -10.46 19.42 -0.36
N GLY A 197 -11.26 18.61 -1.07
CA GLY A 197 -12.62 18.96 -1.50
C GLY A 197 -13.65 18.92 -0.39
N CYS A 198 -13.39 18.18 0.68
CA CYS A 198 -14.28 18.16 1.86
C CYS A 198 -14.51 19.56 2.40
N THR A 199 -15.78 19.95 2.54
CA THR A 199 -16.16 21.29 2.96
C THR A 199 -15.70 21.62 4.37
N LYS A 200 -15.58 22.91 4.68
CA LYS A 200 -15.29 23.37 6.05
C LYS A 200 -16.41 22.95 7.02
N THR A 201 -17.67 23.06 6.57
CA THR A 201 -18.86 22.68 7.33
C THR A 201 -18.81 21.20 7.71
N ALA A 202 -18.60 20.30 6.74
CA ALA A 202 -18.51 18.87 7.02
C ALA A 202 -17.36 18.55 7.98
N LYS A 203 -16.18 19.16 7.81
CA LYS A 203 -15.04 19.01 8.72
C LYS A 203 -15.41 19.40 10.16
N SER A 204 -16.02 20.58 10.33
CA SER A 204 -16.42 21.07 11.66
C SER A 204 -17.44 20.16 12.32
N ILE A 205 -18.42 19.64 11.58
CA ILE A 205 -19.42 18.70 12.14
C ILE A 205 -18.75 17.38 12.56
N TYR A 206 -17.86 16.81 11.72
CA TYR A 206 -17.14 15.60 12.11
C TYR A 206 -16.30 15.78 13.38
N GLU A 207 -15.64 16.92 13.51
CA GLU A 207 -14.83 17.24 14.71
C GLU A 207 -15.69 17.48 15.94
N ALA A 208 -16.84 18.15 15.80
CA ALA A 208 -17.81 18.32 16.89
C ALA A 208 -18.37 16.98 17.38
N ASP A 209 -18.56 16.00 16.47
CA ASP A 209 -18.95 14.63 16.80
C ASP A 209 -17.81 13.76 17.38
N GLY A 210 -16.64 14.34 17.66
CA GLY A 210 -15.46 13.64 18.16
C GLY A 210 -14.78 12.73 17.12
N LYS A 211 -15.09 12.90 15.83
CA LYS A 211 -14.53 12.13 14.72
C LYS A 211 -13.34 12.85 14.10
N LYS A 212 -12.41 12.10 13.55
CA LYS A 212 -11.28 12.69 12.81
C LYS A 212 -11.73 13.04 11.40
N ALA A 213 -11.97 14.32 11.12
CA ALA A 213 -12.41 14.82 9.80
C ALA A 213 -11.56 14.25 8.65
N LYS A 214 -10.23 14.20 8.80
CA LYS A 214 -9.32 13.60 7.80
C LYS A 214 -9.69 12.16 7.43
N LYS A 215 -10.26 11.38 8.35
CA LYS A 215 -10.64 9.98 8.11
C LYS A 215 -12.04 9.89 7.50
N GLU A 216 -12.96 10.74 7.96
CA GLU A 216 -14.35 10.70 7.52
C GLU A 216 -14.52 11.33 6.12
N CYS A 217 -13.85 12.43 5.83
CA CYS A 217 -13.90 13.11 4.53
C CYS A 217 -13.44 12.25 3.32
N VAL A 218 -12.72 11.17 3.54
CA VAL A 218 -12.22 10.31 2.46
C VAL A 218 -13.01 9.01 2.29
N LYS A 219 -14.08 8.83 3.08
CA LYS A 219 -14.99 7.71 2.88
C LYS A 219 -15.81 7.92 1.61
N ILE A 220 -15.77 6.95 0.74
CA ILE A 220 -16.52 6.96 -0.52
C ILE A 220 -17.87 6.27 -0.32
N ARG A 221 -18.88 6.74 -1.06
CA ARG A 221 -20.24 6.18 -1.07
C ARG A 221 -20.25 4.77 -1.64
N GLU A 222 -21.18 3.93 -1.16
CA GLU A 222 -21.32 2.51 -1.54
C GLU A 222 -22.72 2.20 -2.11
N ASP A 223 -23.42 3.22 -2.57
CA ASP A 223 -24.80 3.16 -3.06
C ASP A 223 -24.89 2.96 -4.59
N GLY A 224 -23.80 2.56 -5.23
CA GLY A 224 -23.74 2.23 -6.65
C GLY A 224 -23.44 3.41 -7.59
N TYR A 225 -23.22 4.62 -7.09
CA TYR A 225 -22.77 5.78 -7.89
C TYR A 225 -21.24 5.87 -8.00
N ALA A 226 -20.53 5.20 -7.10
CA ALA A 226 -19.10 4.95 -7.17
C ALA A 226 -18.84 3.45 -7.13
N VAL A 227 -18.11 2.92 -8.12
CA VAL A 227 -17.85 1.50 -8.28
C VAL A 227 -16.34 1.24 -8.27
N GLU A 228 -15.90 0.29 -7.48
CA GLU A 228 -14.49 -0.11 -7.47
C GLU A 228 -14.16 -0.95 -8.70
N ALA A 229 -13.19 -0.48 -9.51
CA ALA A 229 -12.85 -1.06 -10.81
C ALA A 229 -11.57 -1.93 -10.80
N GLY A 230 -11.04 -2.26 -9.61
CA GLY A 230 -9.82 -3.06 -9.48
C GLY A 230 -8.53 -2.25 -9.58
N GLU A 231 -7.39 -2.96 -9.62
CA GLU A 231 -6.04 -2.36 -9.63
C GLU A 231 -5.48 -2.18 -11.06
N ASN A 232 -6.17 -2.67 -12.08
CA ASN A 232 -5.72 -2.62 -13.46
C ASN A 232 -6.38 -1.46 -14.20
N ASP A 233 -5.61 -0.41 -14.49
CA ASP A 233 -6.08 0.80 -15.16
C ASP A 233 -6.65 0.52 -16.56
N THR A 234 -6.19 -0.54 -17.24
CA THR A 234 -6.73 -0.94 -18.55
C THR A 234 -8.18 -1.45 -18.52
N LEU A 235 -8.70 -1.75 -17.32
CA LEU A 235 -10.12 -2.13 -17.15
C LEU A 235 -11.04 -0.91 -16.96
N ILE A 236 -10.46 0.28 -16.81
CA ILE A 236 -11.18 1.52 -16.54
C ILE A 236 -11.38 2.35 -17.81
N VAL A 237 -10.57 2.12 -18.83
CA VAL A 237 -10.51 2.88 -20.09
C VAL A 237 -11.34 2.21 -21.19
#